data_104a5117222a44164bdd4a65ddf87f8a
#
_entry.id   104a5117222a44164bdd4a65ddf87f8a
#
_cell.length_a   1.000
_cell.length_b   1.000
_cell.length_c   1.000
_cell.angle_alpha   90.00
_cell.angle_beta   90.00
_cell.angle_gamma   90.00
#
_symmetry.space_group_name_H-M   'P 1'
#
loop_
_entity.id
_entity.type
_entity.pdbx_description
1 polymer ?
#
loop_
_entity_poly.entity_id
_entity_poly.type
_entity_poly.pdbx_seq_one_letter_code
_entity_poly.pdbx_strand_id
1 'polypeptide(L)'
;MANLNVCVGIDAGSNTSKLAYDSKLIAELKNFDLLKLREESEIYFDEPVFSCVVALPDSYSRRQRDDVIFSAKKSGFKNVNIITAHEAINLALNYERALVYDFGASRSELTVFGDNEILENVIINDVCGNEFDRAFSEWLSERFTLNLIDKKVLLEKARKIKIFLSENDYVTWRDVNITRDDLERLIHFTVKRAAHVAKRLMRVYNPESFILTGGCARIPLVRKIFTQVVKDNIEINESLIANGASIKALSLTAGDKASERFDTAAKIRELRGNLLELEELLTRKQKDRLYLLFRQAEGINDPKIISLMENLIREIKEA
;
A
#
# COMPACT_ATOMS: atom_id res chain seq x y z
N MET A 1 25.83 23.60 -10.46
CA MET A 1 24.61 22.87 -10.81
C MET A 1 23.78 22.80 -9.54
N ALA A 2 22.54 23.27 -9.55
CA ALA A 2 21.70 23.31 -8.36
C ALA A 2 21.45 21.89 -7.88
N ASN A 3 21.87 21.59 -6.66
CA ASN A 3 21.51 20.37 -5.97
C ASN A 3 19.98 20.32 -5.91
N LEU A 4 19.39 19.48 -6.71
CA LEU A 4 18.00 19.09 -6.53
C LEU A 4 17.95 18.42 -5.16
N ASN A 5 17.35 19.10 -4.18
CA ASN A 5 17.14 18.52 -2.84
C ASN A 5 16.23 17.30 -2.98
N VAL A 6 16.82 16.13 -3.15
CA VAL A 6 16.05 14.87 -3.22
C VAL A 6 15.33 14.70 -1.89
N CYS A 7 14.03 14.48 -1.96
CA CYS A 7 13.19 14.10 -0.83
C CYS A 7 12.50 12.79 -1.14
N VAL A 8 12.63 11.82 -0.25
CA VAL A 8 12.09 10.47 -0.44
C VAL A 8 10.88 10.22 0.43
N GLY A 9 9.98 9.35 -0.01
CA GLY A 9 8.85 8.86 0.76
C GLY A 9 9.16 7.55 1.47
N ILE A 10 8.79 7.45 2.73
CA ILE A 10 9.03 6.27 3.58
C ILE A 10 7.71 5.82 4.19
N ASP A 11 7.37 4.54 4.02
CA ASP A 11 6.35 3.85 4.80
C ASP A 11 7.00 3.15 6.00
N ALA A 12 6.61 3.55 7.19
CA ALA A 12 7.12 3.02 8.46
C ALA A 12 6.26 1.85 8.98
N GLY A 13 6.20 0.76 8.25
CA GLY A 13 5.46 -0.42 8.67
C GLY A 13 6.13 -1.17 9.84
N SER A 14 5.35 -1.89 10.64
CA SER A 14 5.82 -2.56 11.86
C SER A 14 6.85 -3.67 11.61
N ASN A 15 6.76 -4.38 10.48
CA ASN A 15 7.63 -5.51 10.14
C ASN A 15 8.46 -5.26 8.88
N THR A 16 8.01 -4.36 8.04
CA THR A 16 8.69 -3.95 6.81
C THR A 16 8.59 -2.45 6.69
N SER A 17 9.63 -1.82 6.18
CA SER A 17 9.59 -0.42 5.78
C SER A 17 9.92 -0.30 4.30
N LYS A 18 9.30 0.65 3.64
CA LYS A 18 9.44 0.84 2.20
C LYS A 18 9.88 2.26 1.91
N LEU A 19 10.78 2.37 0.94
CA LEU A 19 11.31 3.63 0.43
C LEU A 19 10.83 3.81 -1.00
N ALA A 20 10.26 4.95 -1.30
CA ALA A 20 9.78 5.27 -2.63
C ALA A 20 10.19 6.70 -3.06
N TYR A 21 10.29 6.89 -4.37
CA TYR A 21 10.48 8.19 -5.00
C TYR A 21 9.70 8.23 -6.32
N ASP A 22 9.00 9.32 -6.58
CA ASP A 22 8.18 9.51 -7.78
C ASP A 22 7.22 8.32 -8.04
N SER A 23 6.54 7.87 -6.98
CA SER A 23 5.61 6.74 -6.98
C SER A 23 6.25 5.39 -7.38
N LYS A 24 7.58 5.28 -7.29
CA LYS A 24 8.31 4.03 -7.54
C LYS A 24 8.97 3.53 -6.26
N LEU A 25 8.78 2.26 -5.97
CA LEU A 25 9.48 1.60 -4.87
C LEU A 25 10.98 1.51 -5.21
N ILE A 26 11.82 2.04 -4.31
CA ILE A 26 13.29 1.96 -4.39
C ILE A 26 13.80 0.79 -3.57
N ALA A 27 13.33 0.67 -2.32
CA ALA A 27 13.80 -0.36 -1.40
C ALA A 27 12.69 -0.83 -0.45
N GLU A 28 12.79 -2.09 -0.04
CA GLU A 28 11.99 -2.67 1.04
C GLU A 28 12.93 -3.34 2.04
N LEU A 29 12.83 -2.94 3.30
CA LEU A 29 13.63 -3.49 4.39
C LEU A 29 12.76 -4.29 5.35
N LYS A 30 13.33 -5.37 5.87
CA LYS A 30 12.80 -6.04 7.07
C LYS A 30 13.14 -5.18 8.26
N ASN A 31 12.15 -4.78 9.02
CA ASN A 31 12.21 -3.82 10.12
C ASN A 31 12.34 -2.35 9.67
N PHE A 32 12.05 -1.46 10.60
CA PHE A 32 12.13 -0.03 10.39
C PHE A 32 13.53 0.46 10.77
N ASP A 33 14.37 0.67 9.76
CA ASP A 33 15.75 1.16 9.90
C ASP A 33 15.96 2.38 8.99
N LEU A 34 15.84 3.55 9.58
CA LEU A 34 15.94 4.83 8.87
C LEU A 34 17.34 5.12 8.32
N LEU A 35 18.40 4.64 9.01
CA LEU A 35 19.75 4.78 8.53
C LEU A 35 19.94 4.00 7.23
N LYS A 36 19.54 2.74 7.24
CA LYS A 36 19.65 1.88 6.07
C LYS A 36 18.77 2.34 4.91
N LEU A 37 17.53 2.84 5.18
CA LEU A 37 16.69 3.43 4.13
C LEU A 37 17.34 4.67 3.51
N ARG A 38 18.04 5.47 4.31
CA ARG A 38 18.81 6.61 3.79
C ARG A 38 19.96 6.15 2.90
N GLU A 39 20.74 5.17 3.35
CA GLU A 39 21.84 4.57 2.57
C GLU A 39 21.33 4.00 1.24
N GLU A 40 20.22 3.28 1.22
CA GLU A 40 19.59 2.77 -0.01
C GLU A 40 19.17 3.93 -0.95
N SER A 41 18.66 5.04 -0.40
CA SER A 41 18.33 6.20 -1.22
C SER A 41 19.57 6.87 -1.80
N GLU A 42 20.65 6.99 -1.04
CA GLU A 42 21.92 7.57 -1.49
C GLU A 42 22.58 6.71 -2.58
N ILE A 43 22.48 5.38 -2.46
CA ILE A 43 22.92 4.46 -3.51
C ILE A 43 22.10 4.66 -4.79
N TYR A 44 20.79 4.80 -4.66
CA TYR A 44 19.89 4.95 -5.82
C TYR A 44 20.14 6.26 -6.58
N PHE A 45 20.42 7.37 -5.88
CA PHE A 45 20.60 8.70 -6.49
C PHE A 45 22.07 9.02 -6.78
N ASP A 46 23.04 8.23 -6.29
CA ASP A 46 24.48 8.52 -6.31
C ASP A 46 24.81 9.91 -5.71
N GLU A 47 24.00 10.34 -4.72
CA GLU A 47 24.18 11.61 -4.02
C GLU A 47 23.60 11.56 -2.59
N PRO A 48 24.04 12.46 -1.66
CA PRO A 48 23.51 12.51 -0.32
C PRO A 48 22.02 12.91 -0.28
N VAL A 49 21.22 12.16 0.49
CA VAL A 49 19.80 12.44 0.68
C VAL A 49 19.55 12.95 2.09
N PHE A 50 19.04 14.19 2.20
CA PHE A 50 18.83 14.86 3.48
C PHE A 50 17.36 15.09 3.85
N SER A 51 16.43 14.80 2.96
CA SER A 51 15.02 15.08 3.16
C SER A 51 14.17 13.85 2.99
N CYS A 52 13.19 13.64 3.89
CA CYS A 52 12.22 12.58 3.78
C CYS A 52 10.83 12.97 4.28
N VAL A 53 9.82 12.29 3.75
CA VAL A 53 8.46 12.25 4.29
C VAL A 53 8.23 10.83 4.81
N VAL A 54 7.87 10.71 6.09
CA VAL A 54 7.59 9.41 6.71
C VAL A 54 6.09 9.29 6.95
N ALA A 55 5.47 8.29 6.33
CA ALA A 55 4.09 7.92 6.60
C ALA A 55 4.04 7.00 7.83
N LEU A 56 3.22 7.38 8.80
CA LEU A 56 3.05 6.68 10.07
C LEU A 56 1.61 6.24 10.27
N PRO A 57 1.36 5.17 11.05
CA PRO A 57 0.01 4.81 11.46
C PRO A 57 -0.72 5.98 12.14
N ASP A 58 -1.99 6.16 11.83
CA ASP A 58 -2.82 7.25 12.38
C ASP A 58 -2.91 7.19 13.90
N SER A 59 -2.83 5.99 14.48
CA SER A 59 -2.86 5.75 15.92
C SER A 59 -1.61 6.22 16.67
N TYR A 60 -0.54 6.65 15.96
CA TYR A 60 0.66 7.12 16.64
C TYR A 60 0.38 8.40 17.41
N SER A 61 0.68 8.35 18.70
CA SER A 61 0.66 9.51 19.60
C SER A 61 1.70 10.56 19.16
N ARG A 62 1.53 11.79 19.61
CA ARG A 62 2.51 12.86 19.38
C ARG A 62 3.94 12.43 19.77
N ARG A 63 4.11 11.80 20.93
CA ARG A 63 5.41 11.30 21.39
C ARG A 63 6.04 10.31 20.43
N GLN A 64 5.24 9.35 19.94
CA GLN A 64 5.76 8.35 18.96
C GLN A 64 6.16 9.03 17.63
N ARG A 65 5.43 10.04 17.19
CA ARG A 65 5.79 10.83 16.00
C ARG A 65 7.10 11.60 16.24
N ASP A 66 7.24 12.24 17.40
CA ASP A 66 8.47 12.95 17.77
C ASP A 66 9.68 12.01 17.87
N ASP A 67 9.50 10.78 18.38
CA ASP A 67 10.54 9.74 18.45
C ASP A 67 11.00 9.32 17.04
N VAL A 68 10.09 9.23 16.07
CA VAL A 68 10.44 8.92 14.67
C VAL A 68 11.20 10.09 14.04
N ILE A 69 10.76 11.34 14.25
CA ILE A 69 11.48 12.53 13.75
C ILE A 69 12.91 12.56 14.33
N PHE A 70 13.04 12.31 15.63
CA PHE A 70 14.36 12.27 16.29
C PHE A 70 15.25 11.17 15.67
N SER A 71 14.70 9.96 15.50
CA SER A 71 15.42 8.83 14.90
C SER A 71 15.84 9.13 13.46
N ALA A 72 14.97 9.75 12.65
CA ALA A 72 15.29 10.15 11.29
C ALA A 72 16.43 11.19 11.25
N LYS A 73 16.38 12.18 12.13
CA LYS A 73 17.46 13.17 12.25
C LYS A 73 18.79 12.54 12.69
N LYS A 74 18.74 11.60 13.63
CA LYS A 74 19.91 10.82 14.06
C LYS A 74 20.49 9.98 12.93
N SER A 75 19.66 9.50 12.02
CA SER A 75 20.08 8.75 10.83
C SER A 75 20.63 9.66 9.70
N GLY A 76 20.65 10.98 9.91
CA GLY A 76 21.28 11.95 9.00
C GLY A 76 20.31 12.71 8.08
N PHE A 77 19.00 12.44 8.16
CA PHE A 77 18.02 13.31 7.51
C PHE A 77 17.96 14.67 8.23
N LYS A 78 18.04 15.76 7.49
CA LYS A 78 17.97 17.14 8.01
C LYS A 78 16.52 17.65 8.05
N ASN A 79 15.78 17.38 6.98
CA ASN A 79 14.40 17.78 6.82
C ASN A 79 13.51 16.54 6.88
N VAL A 80 12.69 16.46 7.92
CA VAL A 80 11.81 15.32 8.18
C VAL A 80 10.38 15.80 8.31
N ASN A 81 9.52 15.34 7.44
CA ASN A 81 8.09 15.58 7.50
C ASN A 81 7.37 14.28 7.82
N ILE A 82 6.28 14.38 8.58
CA ILE A 82 5.42 13.25 8.93
C ILE A 82 4.06 13.48 8.30
N ILE A 83 3.54 12.42 7.71
CA ILE A 83 2.12 12.32 7.31
C ILE A 83 1.51 11.07 7.90
N THR A 84 0.19 10.98 7.90
CA THR A 84 -0.50 9.75 8.30
C THR A 84 -0.53 8.75 7.14
N ALA A 85 -0.72 7.47 7.47
CA ALA A 85 -0.92 6.44 6.45
C ALA A 85 -2.13 6.74 5.57
N HIS A 86 -3.22 7.25 6.16
CA HIS A 86 -4.42 7.64 5.42
C HIS A 86 -4.15 8.82 4.48
N GLU A 87 -3.40 9.85 4.91
CA GLU A 87 -2.98 10.93 4.02
C GLU A 87 -2.15 10.40 2.84
N ALA A 88 -1.19 9.51 3.12
CA ALA A 88 -0.37 8.90 2.08
C ALA A 88 -1.22 8.10 1.09
N ILE A 89 -2.14 7.26 1.59
CA ILE A 89 -3.06 6.50 0.74
C ILE A 89 -3.87 7.45 -0.13
N ASN A 90 -4.50 8.47 0.45
CA ASN A 90 -5.33 9.42 -0.29
C ASN A 90 -4.55 10.14 -1.41
N LEU A 91 -3.28 10.49 -1.16
CA LEU A 91 -2.41 11.08 -2.17
C LEU A 91 -2.06 10.12 -3.33
N ALA A 92 -2.01 8.82 -3.05
CA ALA A 92 -1.68 7.81 -4.05
C ALA A 92 -2.89 7.28 -4.83
N LEU A 93 -4.11 7.56 -4.35
CA LEU A 93 -5.34 7.10 -5.02
C LEU A 93 -5.60 7.87 -6.31
N ASN A 94 -6.00 7.13 -7.36
CA ASN A 94 -6.44 7.67 -8.65
C ASN A 94 -7.95 7.47 -8.85
N TYR A 95 -8.73 7.35 -7.77
CA TYR A 95 -10.16 7.10 -7.75
C TYR A 95 -10.86 8.16 -6.92
N GLU A 96 -12.06 8.57 -7.31
CA GLU A 96 -12.89 9.45 -6.49
C GLU A 96 -13.35 8.75 -5.23
N ARG A 97 -13.66 7.44 -5.36
CA ARG A 97 -14.04 6.59 -4.24
C ARG A 97 -13.36 5.24 -4.32
N ALA A 98 -12.64 4.86 -3.27
CA ALA A 98 -11.95 3.58 -3.17
C ALA A 98 -12.16 2.94 -1.80
N LEU A 99 -12.24 1.61 -1.76
CA LEU A 99 -12.07 0.83 -0.54
C LEU A 99 -10.64 0.32 -0.52
N VAL A 100 -9.88 0.68 0.50
CA VAL A 100 -8.52 0.21 0.71
C VAL A 100 -8.49 -0.72 1.92
N TYR A 101 -7.90 -1.88 1.76
CA TYR A 101 -7.59 -2.79 2.86
C TYR A 101 -6.08 -2.82 3.08
N ASP A 102 -5.62 -2.09 4.10
CA ASP A 102 -4.25 -2.24 4.59
C ASP A 102 -4.16 -3.45 5.51
N PHE A 103 -3.64 -4.53 4.96
CA PHE A 103 -3.46 -5.78 5.66
C PHE A 103 -2.06 -5.87 6.25
N GLY A 104 -1.88 -5.16 7.36
CA GLY A 104 -0.60 -4.98 8.03
C GLY A 104 -0.17 -6.14 8.92
N ALA A 105 0.97 -5.96 9.58
CA ALA A 105 1.54 -6.95 10.49
C ALA A 105 0.88 -6.93 11.87
N SER A 106 0.66 -5.76 12.45
CA SER A 106 0.13 -5.61 13.81
C SER A 106 -1.39 -5.40 13.88
N ARG A 107 -1.98 -4.92 12.79
CA ARG A 107 -3.42 -4.72 12.62
C ARG A 107 -3.76 -4.70 11.15
N SER A 108 -5.03 -4.73 10.83
CA SER A 108 -5.52 -4.43 9.50
C SER A 108 -6.66 -3.43 9.52
N GLU A 109 -6.77 -2.63 8.46
CA GLU A 109 -7.74 -1.55 8.34
C GLU A 109 -8.41 -1.59 6.98
N LEU A 110 -9.74 -1.52 6.99
CA LEU A 110 -10.59 -1.30 5.81
C LEU A 110 -11.06 0.14 5.83
N THR A 111 -10.56 0.95 4.93
CA THR A 111 -10.88 2.38 4.84
C THR A 111 -11.57 2.68 3.51
N VAL A 112 -12.73 3.30 3.59
CA VAL A 112 -13.43 3.85 2.42
C VAL A 112 -13.02 5.31 2.28
N PHE A 113 -12.36 5.60 1.18
CA PHE A 113 -12.04 6.97 0.76
C PHE A 113 -13.08 7.47 -0.22
N GLY A 114 -13.44 8.75 -0.15
CA GLY A 114 -14.30 9.43 -1.12
C GLY A 114 -14.27 10.92 -0.89
N ASP A 115 -14.33 11.70 -1.97
CA ASP A 115 -14.32 13.17 -1.94
C ASP A 115 -13.13 13.77 -1.16
N ASN A 116 -11.97 13.12 -1.24
CA ASN A 116 -10.73 13.42 -0.49
C ASN A 116 -10.85 13.26 1.03
N GLU A 117 -11.88 12.59 1.52
CA GLU A 117 -12.12 12.32 2.94
C GLU A 117 -12.22 10.83 3.22
N ILE A 118 -12.15 10.46 4.51
CA ILE A 118 -12.45 9.12 4.97
C ILE A 118 -13.95 9.04 5.26
N LEU A 119 -14.66 8.22 4.49
CA LEU A 119 -16.10 7.98 4.67
C LEU A 119 -16.38 6.94 5.76
N GLU A 120 -15.54 5.92 5.86
CA GLU A 120 -15.64 4.85 6.87
C GLU A 120 -14.25 4.27 7.12
N ASN A 121 -13.99 3.88 8.37
CA ASN A 121 -12.76 3.15 8.73
C ASN A 121 -13.09 2.01 9.71
N VAL A 122 -12.75 0.78 9.34
CA VAL A 122 -12.98 -0.42 10.14
C VAL A 122 -11.66 -1.07 10.48
N ILE A 123 -11.28 -1.03 11.75
CA ILE A 123 -10.06 -1.69 12.27
C ILE A 123 -10.41 -3.12 12.65
N ILE A 124 -9.59 -4.07 12.18
CA ILE A 124 -9.72 -5.50 12.48
C ILE A 124 -8.43 -5.96 13.16
N ASN A 125 -8.42 -6.01 14.48
CA ASN A 125 -7.21 -6.29 15.27
C ASN A 125 -6.80 -7.77 15.25
N ASP A 126 -7.74 -8.68 15.10
CA ASP A 126 -7.53 -10.13 15.13
C ASP A 126 -7.31 -10.76 13.75
N VAL A 127 -7.20 -9.95 12.71
CA VAL A 127 -6.90 -10.37 11.32
C VAL A 127 -5.68 -9.62 10.85
N CYS A 128 -4.50 -10.03 11.30
CA CYS A 128 -3.24 -9.36 10.94
C CYS A 128 -2.09 -10.37 10.91
N GLY A 129 -0.94 -9.94 10.40
CA GLY A 129 0.22 -10.79 10.23
C GLY A 129 0.74 -11.42 11.52
N ASN A 130 0.69 -10.70 12.63
CA ASN A 130 1.15 -11.20 13.94
C ASN A 130 0.22 -12.27 14.50
N GLU A 131 -1.10 -12.15 14.28
CA GLU A 131 -2.05 -13.20 14.68
C GLU A 131 -1.84 -14.48 13.85
N PHE A 132 -1.52 -14.33 12.57
CA PHE A 132 -1.16 -15.47 11.73
C PHE A 132 0.15 -16.11 12.19
N ASP A 133 1.16 -15.32 12.57
CA ASP A 133 2.41 -15.81 13.14
C ASP A 133 2.16 -16.59 14.43
N ARG A 134 1.25 -16.09 15.30
CA ARG A 134 0.89 -16.75 16.56
C ARG A 134 0.21 -18.09 16.31
N ALA A 135 -0.85 -18.10 15.51
CA ALA A 135 -1.58 -19.35 15.20
C ALA A 135 -0.65 -20.38 14.55
N PHE A 136 0.24 -19.93 13.67
CA PHE A 136 1.21 -20.82 13.03
C PHE A 136 2.29 -21.31 13.99
N SER A 137 2.73 -20.48 14.92
CA SER A 137 3.67 -20.85 15.98
C SER A 137 3.10 -21.90 16.91
N GLU A 138 1.83 -21.77 17.28
CA GLU A 138 1.11 -22.77 18.09
C GLU A 138 1.01 -24.10 17.35
N TRP A 139 0.60 -24.09 16.10
CA TRP A 139 0.56 -25.27 15.26
C TRP A 139 1.93 -25.96 15.11
N LEU A 140 3.01 -25.18 14.92
CA LEU A 140 4.38 -25.72 14.89
C LEU A 140 4.77 -26.35 16.23
N SER A 141 4.40 -25.72 17.35
CA SER A 141 4.67 -26.25 18.70
C SER A 141 4.03 -27.63 18.91
N GLU A 142 2.76 -27.77 18.54
CA GLU A 142 2.01 -29.01 18.63
C GLU A 142 2.57 -30.08 17.67
N ARG A 143 2.76 -29.72 16.40
CA ARG A 143 3.23 -30.63 15.35
C ARG A 143 4.57 -31.28 15.66
N PHE A 144 5.47 -30.55 16.29
CA PHE A 144 6.84 -30.98 16.58
C PHE A 144 7.10 -31.24 18.07
N THR A 145 6.09 -31.18 18.90
CA THR A 145 6.18 -31.40 20.37
C THR A 145 7.28 -30.52 21.01
N LEU A 146 7.25 -29.21 20.71
CA LEU A 146 8.31 -28.27 21.04
C LEU A 146 8.11 -27.57 22.40
N ASN A 147 7.77 -28.32 23.44
CA ASN A 147 7.43 -27.77 24.78
C ASN A 147 8.59 -27.02 25.49
N LEU A 148 9.83 -27.22 25.05
CA LEU A 148 11.03 -26.63 25.66
C LEU A 148 11.64 -25.48 24.84
N ILE A 149 11.07 -25.10 23.71
CA ILE A 149 11.57 -23.98 22.91
C ILE A 149 10.96 -22.67 23.41
N ASP A 150 11.80 -21.63 23.56
CA ASP A 150 11.33 -20.28 23.87
C ASP A 150 10.27 -19.84 22.81
N LYS A 151 9.11 -19.43 23.34
CA LYS A 151 7.98 -19.00 22.53
C LYS A 151 8.33 -17.87 21.56
N LYS A 152 9.25 -16.97 21.93
CA LYS A 152 9.72 -15.89 21.06
C LYS A 152 10.51 -16.42 19.87
N VAL A 153 11.37 -17.41 20.10
CA VAL A 153 12.17 -18.05 19.05
C VAL A 153 11.25 -18.79 18.06
N LEU A 154 10.23 -19.48 18.60
CA LEU A 154 9.28 -20.20 17.76
C LEU A 154 8.39 -19.26 16.96
N LEU A 155 7.94 -18.15 17.56
CA LEU A 155 7.16 -17.12 16.88
C LEU A 155 7.97 -16.47 15.72
N GLU A 156 9.23 -16.16 15.96
CA GLU A 156 10.10 -15.62 14.92
C GLU A 156 10.36 -16.65 13.80
N LYS A 157 10.46 -17.93 14.13
CA LYS A 157 10.56 -19.01 13.16
C LYS A 157 9.29 -19.13 12.33
N ALA A 158 8.12 -19.09 12.96
CA ALA A 158 6.81 -19.13 12.33
C ALA A 158 6.66 -17.97 11.33
N ARG A 159 7.04 -16.75 11.74
CA ARG A 159 7.05 -15.57 10.86
C ARG A 159 7.91 -15.79 9.61
N LYS A 160 9.13 -16.28 9.77
CA LYS A 160 10.05 -16.53 8.64
C LYS A 160 9.48 -17.58 7.68
N ILE A 161 8.91 -18.66 8.22
CA ILE A 161 8.28 -19.71 7.42
C ILE A 161 7.05 -19.18 6.71
N LYS A 162 6.16 -18.41 7.38
CA LYS A 162 5.00 -17.77 6.76
C LYS A 162 5.39 -16.90 5.56
N ILE A 163 6.40 -16.04 5.73
CA ILE A 163 6.88 -15.17 4.64
C ILE A 163 7.41 -16.02 3.49
N PHE A 164 8.18 -17.06 3.76
CA PHE A 164 8.70 -17.95 2.74
C PHE A 164 7.58 -18.69 1.99
N LEU A 165 6.56 -19.17 2.69
CA LEU A 165 5.40 -19.84 2.12
C LEU A 165 4.46 -18.91 1.33
N SER A 166 4.60 -17.59 1.46
CA SER A 166 3.86 -16.66 0.59
C SER A 166 4.34 -16.72 -0.87
N GLU A 167 5.58 -17.15 -1.09
CA GLU A 167 6.21 -17.24 -2.42
C GLU A 167 6.47 -18.69 -2.86
N ASN A 168 6.60 -19.62 -1.90
CA ASN A 168 6.97 -21.02 -2.12
C ASN A 168 5.90 -21.97 -1.61
N ASP A 169 5.80 -23.17 -2.19
CA ASP A 169 4.75 -24.14 -1.85
C ASP A 169 5.06 -24.91 -0.56
N TYR A 170 6.33 -25.11 -0.24
CA TYR A 170 6.75 -25.80 0.99
C TYR A 170 8.13 -25.35 1.46
N VAL A 171 8.43 -25.63 2.72
CA VAL A 171 9.75 -25.50 3.33
C VAL A 171 10.03 -26.75 4.18
N THR A 172 11.25 -27.26 4.10
CA THR A 172 11.68 -28.37 4.97
C THR A 172 12.24 -27.82 6.28
N TRP A 173 11.68 -28.25 7.39
CA TRP A 173 12.18 -27.93 8.72
C TRP A 173 12.11 -29.17 9.62
N ARG A 174 13.25 -29.52 10.28
CA ARG A 174 13.41 -30.74 11.07
C ARG A 174 12.97 -32.00 10.31
N ASP A 175 13.45 -32.14 9.06
CA ASP A 175 13.18 -33.26 8.15
C ASP A 175 11.70 -33.45 7.80
N VAL A 176 10.84 -32.46 8.07
CA VAL A 176 9.42 -32.47 7.72
C VAL A 176 9.12 -31.32 6.76
N ASN A 177 8.39 -31.62 5.73
CA ASN A 177 7.85 -30.61 4.84
C ASN A 177 6.65 -29.91 5.49
N ILE A 178 6.75 -28.60 5.62
CA ILE A 178 5.69 -27.69 6.00
C ILE A 178 5.21 -27.02 4.73
N THR A 179 3.94 -27.13 4.44
CA THR A 179 3.36 -26.68 3.17
C THR A 179 2.61 -25.36 3.32
N ARG A 180 2.41 -24.67 2.18
CA ARG A 180 1.52 -23.51 2.13
C ARG A 180 0.11 -23.87 2.59
N ASP A 181 -0.40 -25.04 2.23
CA ASP A 181 -1.72 -25.53 2.65
C ASP A 181 -1.84 -25.65 4.18
N ASP A 182 -0.75 -25.98 4.89
CA ASP A 182 -0.76 -26.02 6.36
C ASP A 182 -1.01 -24.65 6.95
N LEU A 183 -0.34 -23.60 6.42
CA LEU A 183 -0.57 -22.21 6.79
C LEU A 183 -1.98 -21.74 6.39
N GLU A 184 -2.38 -21.99 5.15
CA GLU A 184 -3.65 -21.50 4.60
C GLU A 184 -4.87 -22.07 5.33
N ARG A 185 -4.84 -23.33 5.74
CA ARG A 185 -5.88 -23.94 6.58
C ARG A 185 -6.08 -23.22 7.90
N LEU A 186 -5.00 -22.79 8.55
CA LEU A 186 -5.06 -22.10 9.83
C LEU A 186 -5.70 -20.72 9.73
N ILE A 187 -5.42 -19.99 8.66
CA ILE A 187 -5.85 -18.59 8.51
C ILE A 187 -7.10 -18.42 7.66
N HIS A 188 -7.58 -19.49 6.98
CA HIS A 188 -8.67 -19.44 6.02
C HIS A 188 -9.94 -18.76 6.56
N PHE A 189 -10.41 -19.20 7.72
CA PHE A 189 -11.66 -18.67 8.30
C PHE A 189 -11.54 -17.21 8.67
N THR A 190 -10.41 -16.82 9.23
CA THR A 190 -10.10 -15.46 9.67
C THR A 190 -10.05 -14.51 8.46
N VAL A 191 -9.35 -14.89 7.38
CA VAL A 191 -9.29 -14.13 6.14
C VAL A 191 -10.66 -14.00 5.49
N LYS A 192 -11.46 -15.10 5.46
CA LYS A 192 -12.80 -15.07 4.90
C LYS A 192 -13.74 -14.12 5.64
N ARG A 193 -13.62 -14.04 6.98
CA ARG A 193 -14.39 -13.09 7.79
C ARG A 193 -14.07 -11.64 7.40
N ALA A 194 -12.80 -11.30 7.26
CA ALA A 194 -12.39 -9.95 6.80
C ALA A 194 -12.92 -9.63 5.40
N ALA A 195 -12.86 -10.59 4.47
CA ALA A 195 -13.40 -10.41 3.13
C ALA A 195 -14.92 -10.14 3.11
N HIS A 196 -15.67 -10.73 4.05
CA HIS A 196 -17.10 -10.41 4.19
C HIS A 196 -17.35 -9.01 4.72
N VAL A 197 -16.48 -8.47 5.59
CA VAL A 197 -16.54 -7.06 6.00
C VAL A 197 -16.29 -6.16 4.79
N ALA A 198 -15.25 -6.43 4.01
CA ALA A 198 -14.96 -5.69 2.78
C ALA A 198 -16.15 -5.71 1.81
N LYS A 199 -16.76 -6.89 1.57
CA LYS A 199 -17.94 -7.02 0.72
C LYS A 199 -19.12 -6.16 1.20
N ARG A 200 -19.32 -6.05 2.51
CA ARG A 200 -20.36 -5.16 3.06
C ARG A 200 -20.08 -3.71 2.74
N LEU A 201 -18.83 -3.27 2.93
CA LEU A 201 -18.43 -1.88 2.63
C LEU A 201 -18.55 -1.59 1.12
N MET A 202 -18.12 -2.51 0.25
CA MET A 202 -18.32 -2.40 -1.20
C MET A 202 -19.80 -2.17 -1.56
N ARG A 203 -20.72 -2.89 -0.94
CA ARG A 203 -22.16 -2.74 -1.20
C ARG A 203 -22.75 -1.43 -0.69
N VAL A 204 -22.27 -0.95 0.48
CA VAL A 204 -22.80 0.26 1.12
C VAL A 204 -22.31 1.52 0.42
N TYR A 205 -21.02 1.56 0.10
CA TYR A 205 -20.35 2.77 -0.41
C TYR A 205 -20.16 2.78 -1.92
N ASN A 206 -20.33 1.62 -2.58
CA ASN A 206 -20.15 1.45 -4.03
C ASN A 206 -18.87 2.12 -4.56
N PRO A 207 -17.67 1.81 -4.01
CA PRO A 207 -16.44 2.40 -4.48
C PRO A 207 -16.09 1.89 -5.88
N GLU A 208 -15.38 2.69 -6.67
CA GLU A 208 -14.91 2.35 -8.01
C GLU A 208 -13.85 1.24 -8.01
N SER A 209 -13.07 1.15 -6.92
CA SER A 209 -12.00 0.18 -6.80
C SER A 209 -11.87 -0.37 -5.39
N PHE A 210 -11.38 -1.61 -5.31
CA PHE A 210 -10.93 -2.24 -4.07
C PHE A 210 -9.44 -2.52 -4.14
N ILE A 211 -8.67 -1.94 -3.23
CA ILE A 211 -7.21 -2.03 -3.21
C ILE A 211 -6.75 -2.82 -1.99
N LEU A 212 -5.97 -3.87 -2.23
CA LEU A 212 -5.24 -4.60 -1.19
C LEU A 212 -3.82 -4.05 -1.06
N THR A 213 -3.46 -3.60 0.13
CA THR A 213 -2.08 -3.19 0.47
C THR A 213 -1.60 -3.89 1.74
N GLY A 214 -0.36 -3.64 2.15
CA GLY A 214 0.23 -4.27 3.32
C GLY A 214 0.83 -5.65 3.05
N GLY A 215 1.73 -6.10 3.94
CA GLY A 215 2.53 -7.30 3.73
C GLY A 215 1.74 -8.62 3.65
N CYS A 216 0.58 -8.71 4.31
CA CYS A 216 -0.27 -9.91 4.25
C CYS A 216 -1.01 -10.06 2.91
N ALA A 217 -1.10 -9.01 2.10
CA ALA A 217 -1.64 -9.09 0.75
C ALA A 217 -0.80 -10.02 -0.17
N ARG A 218 0.44 -10.35 0.21
CA ARG A 218 1.31 -11.31 -0.50
C ARG A 218 0.86 -12.76 -0.35
N ILE A 219 0.12 -13.10 0.71
CA ILE A 219 -0.33 -14.47 0.96
C ILE A 219 -1.34 -14.89 -0.12
N PRO A 220 -1.09 -15.96 -0.91
CA PRO A 220 -1.96 -16.33 -2.03
C PRO A 220 -3.41 -16.56 -1.65
N LEU A 221 -3.66 -17.16 -0.48
CA LEU A 221 -5.01 -17.36 0.05
C LEU A 221 -5.77 -16.04 0.24
N VAL A 222 -5.09 -14.98 0.69
CA VAL A 222 -5.70 -13.66 0.89
C VAL A 222 -6.24 -13.17 -0.44
N ARG A 223 -5.40 -13.12 -1.47
CA ARG A 223 -5.81 -12.71 -2.83
C ARG A 223 -6.97 -13.55 -3.34
N LYS A 224 -6.87 -14.88 -3.22
CA LYS A 224 -7.89 -15.82 -3.67
C LYS A 224 -9.25 -15.59 -3.00
N ILE A 225 -9.28 -15.47 -1.66
CA ILE A 225 -10.53 -15.30 -0.91
C ILE A 225 -11.17 -13.94 -1.24
N PHE A 226 -10.39 -12.86 -1.26
CA PHE A 226 -10.94 -11.55 -1.56
C PHE A 226 -11.50 -11.48 -2.97
N THR A 227 -10.79 -11.99 -3.99
CA THR A 227 -11.31 -12.09 -5.37
C THR A 227 -12.61 -12.87 -5.44
N GLN A 228 -12.74 -13.98 -4.70
CA GLN A 228 -13.96 -14.80 -4.70
C GLN A 228 -15.13 -14.12 -4.00
N VAL A 229 -14.88 -13.41 -2.90
CA VAL A 229 -15.92 -12.83 -2.05
C VAL A 229 -16.39 -11.48 -2.55
N VAL A 230 -15.45 -10.61 -2.95
CA VAL A 230 -15.74 -9.26 -3.42
C VAL A 230 -16.28 -9.29 -4.84
N LYS A 231 -15.71 -10.12 -5.72
CA LYS A 231 -16.09 -10.31 -7.12
C LYS A 231 -15.92 -9.10 -8.03
N ASP A 232 -15.28 -8.05 -7.56
CA ASP A 232 -14.97 -6.84 -8.32
C ASP A 232 -13.48 -6.81 -8.67
N ASN A 233 -13.05 -5.83 -9.43
CA ASN A 233 -11.65 -5.62 -9.73
C ASN A 233 -10.88 -5.31 -8.44
N ILE A 234 -9.95 -6.17 -8.10
CA ILE A 234 -9.07 -6.00 -6.96
C ILE A 234 -7.70 -5.58 -7.46
N GLU A 235 -7.30 -4.38 -7.11
CA GLU A 235 -5.93 -3.91 -7.29
C GLU A 235 -5.07 -4.38 -6.10
N ILE A 236 -3.84 -4.82 -6.38
CA ILE A 236 -2.86 -5.12 -5.35
C ILE A 236 -1.73 -4.11 -5.47
N ASN A 237 -1.63 -3.24 -4.47
CA ASN A 237 -0.61 -2.21 -4.43
C ASN A 237 0.11 -2.21 -3.08
N GLU A 238 1.14 -3.01 -2.97
CA GLU A 238 1.89 -3.19 -1.73
C GLU A 238 2.70 -1.96 -1.32
N SER A 239 2.94 -1.03 -2.26
CA SER A 239 3.72 0.19 -2.05
C SER A 239 2.85 1.43 -1.89
N LEU A 240 1.53 1.29 -1.81
CA LEU A 240 0.58 2.40 -1.87
C LEU A 240 0.93 3.53 -0.88
N ILE A 241 1.23 3.19 0.38
CA ILE A 241 1.58 4.17 1.43
C ILE A 241 2.92 4.84 1.11
N ALA A 242 3.95 4.08 0.73
CA ALA A 242 5.25 4.63 0.37
C ALA A 242 5.15 5.54 -0.88
N ASN A 243 4.34 5.16 -1.86
CA ASN A 243 4.09 5.96 -3.05
C ASN A 243 3.43 7.30 -2.69
N GLY A 244 2.41 7.30 -1.82
CA GLY A 244 1.79 8.54 -1.36
C GLY A 244 2.74 9.43 -0.56
N ALA A 245 3.58 8.84 0.29
CA ALA A 245 4.63 9.57 0.98
C ALA A 245 5.62 10.19 -0.01
N SER A 246 5.96 9.51 -1.11
CA SER A 246 6.85 10.04 -2.15
C SER A 246 6.21 11.18 -2.96
N ILE A 247 4.90 11.11 -3.21
CA ILE A 247 4.14 12.21 -3.83
C ILE A 247 4.21 13.46 -2.93
N LYS A 248 3.98 13.29 -1.63
CA LYS A 248 4.14 14.39 -0.67
C LYS A 248 5.57 14.93 -0.67
N ALA A 249 6.57 14.05 -0.70
CA ALA A 249 7.98 14.45 -0.73
C ALA A 249 8.30 15.31 -1.95
N LEU A 250 7.82 14.94 -3.13
CA LEU A 250 7.96 15.74 -4.34
C LEU A 250 7.28 17.11 -4.21
N SER A 251 6.11 17.18 -3.58
CA SER A 251 5.41 18.46 -3.37
C SER A 251 6.19 19.44 -2.50
N LEU A 252 7.05 18.96 -1.62
CA LEU A 252 7.87 19.77 -0.74
C LEU A 252 9.19 20.28 -1.38
N THR A 253 9.64 19.61 -2.43
CA THR A 253 10.97 19.90 -3.02
C THR A 253 10.93 20.67 -4.32
N ALA A 254 9.82 20.64 -5.02
CA ALA A 254 9.77 21.07 -6.42
C ALA A 254 9.12 22.44 -6.62
N GLY A 255 8.85 23.23 -5.59
CA GLY A 255 8.18 24.53 -5.79
C GLY A 255 7.01 24.42 -6.79
N ASP A 256 6.96 25.28 -7.81
CA ASP A 256 5.88 25.30 -8.80
C ASP A 256 5.67 23.98 -9.58
N LYS A 257 6.73 23.19 -9.82
CA LYS A 257 6.61 21.92 -10.55
C LYS A 257 5.94 20.80 -9.77
N ALA A 258 5.91 20.86 -8.47
CA ALA A 258 5.23 19.86 -7.66
C ALA A 258 3.75 20.18 -7.47
N SER A 259 3.40 21.45 -7.41
CA SER A 259 2.01 21.89 -7.50
C SER A 259 1.39 21.39 -8.82
N GLU A 260 2.11 21.50 -9.93
CA GLU A 260 1.68 20.97 -11.22
C GLU A 260 1.42 19.46 -11.22
N ARG A 261 2.24 18.64 -10.52
CA ARG A 261 2.03 17.17 -10.46
C ARG A 261 0.90 16.77 -9.51
N PHE A 262 0.74 17.47 -8.40
CA PHE A 262 -0.38 17.29 -7.48
C PHE A 262 -1.69 17.69 -8.17
N ASP A 263 -1.69 18.83 -8.88
CA ASP A 263 -2.77 19.27 -9.75
C ASP A 263 -3.04 18.26 -10.87
N THR A 264 -2.00 17.60 -11.40
CA THR A 264 -2.11 16.57 -12.43
C THR A 264 -2.89 15.35 -11.95
N ALA A 265 -2.59 14.82 -10.76
CA ALA A 265 -3.32 13.67 -10.21
C ALA A 265 -4.78 14.02 -9.87
N ALA A 266 -5.01 15.21 -9.31
CA ALA A 266 -6.36 15.72 -9.05
C ALA A 266 -7.13 15.93 -10.36
N LYS A 267 -6.46 16.47 -11.39
CA LYS A 267 -7.06 16.69 -12.71
C LYS A 267 -7.36 15.40 -13.44
N ILE A 268 -6.50 14.39 -13.36
CA ILE A 268 -6.76 13.04 -13.91
C ILE A 268 -8.00 12.43 -13.25
N ARG A 269 -8.14 12.56 -11.92
CA ARG A 269 -9.33 12.08 -11.21
C ARG A 269 -10.61 12.78 -11.67
N GLU A 270 -10.58 14.10 -11.74
CA GLU A 270 -11.71 14.90 -12.25
C GLU A 270 -12.12 14.49 -13.68
N LEU A 271 -11.14 14.38 -14.58
CA LEU A 271 -11.38 14.01 -15.98
C LEU A 271 -11.89 12.56 -16.12
N ARG A 272 -11.45 11.67 -15.21
CA ARG A 272 -11.95 10.29 -15.14
C ARG A 272 -13.41 10.25 -14.74
N GLY A 273 -13.83 11.04 -13.73
CA GLY A 273 -15.23 11.20 -13.35
C GLY A 273 -16.07 11.69 -14.52
N ASN A 274 -15.65 12.79 -15.16
CA ASN A 274 -16.33 13.34 -16.32
C ASN A 274 -16.48 12.36 -17.50
N LEU A 275 -15.48 11.50 -17.73
CA LEU A 275 -15.53 10.51 -18.80
C LEU A 275 -16.44 9.33 -18.45
N LEU A 276 -16.50 8.92 -17.18
CA LEU A 276 -17.43 7.89 -16.73
C LEU A 276 -18.89 8.35 -16.81
N GLU A 277 -19.19 9.61 -16.49
CA GLU A 277 -20.52 10.19 -16.66
C GLU A 277 -20.98 10.21 -18.15
N LEU A 278 -20.02 10.30 -19.06
CA LEU A 278 -20.28 10.30 -20.51
C LEU A 278 -20.25 8.89 -21.12
N GLU A 279 -20.00 7.84 -20.31
CA GLU A 279 -19.77 6.48 -20.83
C GLU A 279 -20.93 5.94 -21.67
N GLU A 280 -22.17 6.28 -21.34
CA GLU A 280 -23.35 5.86 -22.12
C GLU A 280 -23.40 6.49 -23.52
N LEU A 281 -22.77 7.65 -23.72
CA LEU A 281 -22.70 8.35 -24.99
C LEU A 281 -21.53 7.90 -25.87
N LEU A 282 -20.63 7.07 -25.34
CA LEU A 282 -19.42 6.64 -26.01
C LEU A 282 -19.68 5.56 -27.05
N THR A 283 -19.11 5.72 -28.24
CA THR A 283 -18.97 4.63 -29.21
C THR A 283 -18.03 3.54 -28.67
N ARG A 284 -18.14 2.30 -29.17
CA ARG A 284 -17.28 1.18 -28.78
C ARG A 284 -15.78 1.53 -28.89
N LYS A 285 -15.38 2.21 -29.97
CA LYS A 285 -13.99 2.63 -30.20
C LYS A 285 -13.51 3.65 -29.16
N GLN A 286 -14.38 4.56 -28.73
CA GLN A 286 -14.08 5.54 -27.70
C GLN A 286 -13.98 4.88 -26.30
N LYS A 287 -14.84 3.89 -26.01
CA LYS A 287 -14.74 3.08 -24.78
C LYS A 287 -13.40 2.36 -24.69
N ASP A 288 -12.99 1.67 -25.75
CA ASP A 288 -11.70 0.96 -25.79
C ASP A 288 -10.53 1.94 -25.56
N ARG A 289 -10.58 3.14 -26.15
CA ARG A 289 -9.58 4.20 -25.96
C ARG A 289 -9.59 4.75 -24.54
N LEU A 290 -10.77 4.92 -23.94
CA LEU A 290 -10.96 5.34 -22.56
C LEU A 290 -10.32 4.36 -21.56
N TYR A 291 -10.64 3.07 -21.70
CA TYR A 291 -10.06 2.03 -20.85
C TYR A 291 -8.53 1.96 -20.96
N LEU A 292 -7.99 2.17 -22.18
CA LEU A 292 -6.54 2.23 -22.37
C LEU A 292 -5.92 3.43 -21.65
N LEU A 293 -6.56 4.62 -21.72
CA LEU A 293 -6.11 5.82 -21.01
C LEU A 293 -6.17 5.65 -19.49
N PHE A 294 -7.23 5.02 -18.96
CA PHE A 294 -7.32 4.72 -17.52
C PHE A 294 -6.22 3.76 -17.07
N ARG A 295 -5.92 2.73 -17.85
CA ARG A 295 -4.81 1.81 -17.58
C ARG A 295 -3.44 2.51 -17.60
N GLN A 296 -3.24 3.44 -18.52
CA GLN A 296 -2.01 4.23 -18.58
C GLN A 296 -1.91 5.26 -17.45
N ALA A 297 -3.06 5.75 -16.96
CA ALA A 297 -3.12 6.66 -15.82
C ALA A 297 -2.89 5.95 -14.45
N GLU A 298 -2.99 4.62 -14.40
CA GLU A 298 -2.74 3.86 -13.19
C GLU A 298 -1.26 3.98 -12.77
N GLY A 299 -1.02 4.78 -11.73
CA GLY A 299 0.31 5.00 -11.16
C GLY A 299 1.24 5.96 -11.91
N ILE A 300 0.76 6.61 -12.96
CA ILE A 300 1.55 7.56 -13.76
C ILE A 300 0.86 8.92 -13.78
N ASN A 301 1.42 9.89 -13.07
CA ASN A 301 1.02 11.29 -13.13
C ASN A 301 1.68 11.98 -14.36
N ASP A 302 1.31 11.58 -15.57
CA ASP A 302 1.85 12.17 -16.80
C ASP A 302 0.89 13.24 -17.35
N PRO A 303 1.30 14.52 -17.47
CA PRO A 303 0.50 15.59 -18.07
C PRO A 303 -0.02 15.28 -19.49
N LYS A 304 0.66 14.40 -20.23
CA LYS A 304 0.20 13.95 -21.56
C LYS A 304 -1.12 13.18 -21.48
N ILE A 305 -1.36 12.46 -20.38
CA ILE A 305 -2.61 11.72 -20.18
C ILE A 305 -3.78 12.69 -20.00
N ILE A 306 -3.58 13.82 -19.31
CA ILE A 306 -4.58 14.87 -19.17
C ILE A 306 -5.02 15.37 -20.54
N SER A 307 -4.06 15.76 -21.40
CA SER A 307 -4.35 16.25 -22.74
C SER A 307 -5.10 15.22 -23.60
N LEU A 308 -4.78 13.93 -23.44
CA LEU A 308 -5.47 12.85 -24.14
C LEU A 308 -6.90 12.66 -23.63
N MET A 309 -7.14 12.77 -22.33
CA MET A 309 -8.47 12.71 -21.73
C MET A 309 -9.33 13.93 -22.13
N GLU A 310 -8.77 15.14 -22.05
CA GLU A 310 -9.45 16.38 -22.46
C GLU A 310 -9.85 16.36 -23.95
N ASN A 311 -8.97 15.85 -24.81
CA ASN A 311 -9.27 15.69 -26.22
C ASN A 311 -10.40 14.68 -26.44
N LEU A 312 -10.40 13.57 -25.71
CA LEU A 312 -11.48 12.58 -25.80
C LEU A 312 -12.82 13.16 -25.32
N ILE A 313 -12.84 13.93 -24.21
CA ILE A 313 -14.04 14.63 -23.73
C ILE A 313 -14.55 15.61 -24.80
N ARG A 314 -13.65 16.33 -25.45
CA ARG A 314 -14.02 17.28 -26.52
C ARG A 314 -14.61 16.56 -27.72
N GLU A 315 -13.94 15.49 -28.20
CA GLU A 315 -14.45 14.64 -29.32
C GLU A 315 -15.86 14.10 -29.03
N ILE A 316 -16.18 13.79 -27.75
CA ILE A 316 -17.51 13.29 -27.36
C ILE A 316 -18.55 14.40 -27.34
N LYS A 317 -18.19 15.60 -26.88
CA LYS A 317 -19.12 16.74 -26.75
C LYS A 317 -19.43 17.39 -28.11
N GLU A 318 -18.56 17.21 -29.09
CA GLU A 318 -18.71 17.76 -30.45
C GLU A 318 -19.38 16.75 -31.41
N ALA A 319 -19.59 15.50 -31.02
CA ALA A 319 -20.24 14.44 -31.79
C ALA A 319 -21.73 14.34 -31.48
#